data_4949ca4477c0e3e033a7b9bef1d86eb2
#
_entry.id   4949ca4477c0e3e033a7b9bef1d86eb2
#
_cell.length_a   1.000
_cell.length_b   1.000
_cell.length_c   1.000
_cell.angle_alpha   90.00
_cell.angle_beta   90.00
_cell.angle_gamma   90.00
#
_symmetry.space_group_name_H-M   'P 1'
#
loop_
_entity.id
_entity.type
_entity.pdbx_description
1 polymer ?
#
loop_
_entity_poly.entity_id
_entity_poly.type
_entity_poly.pdbx_seq_one_letter_code
_entity_poly.pdbx_strand_id
1 'polypeptide(L)'
;TAETDLYRKISQSIENTPKLFPPSPMVACQGVEGAYSQVACEKIFKSPMIMYFKNFEGVFNAIDQGLCQYGILPIENSTAGSVKKVYDLMIHHKFSIVRTFRLKIDHNLLANPGATLSSIKEIYSHEQAIGQCSKYLNGLNGVRIIPCANTAMAAKMVAESGSRHAAAISSHPCAALYGLECINDQIQDSDNNYTRFICIAKDAKMYSGADRTSIMINIPNR
;
A
#
# COMPACT_ATOMS: atom_id res chain seq x y z
N THR A 1 -25.85 11.09 -29.65
CA THR A 1 -24.73 12.01 -29.40
C THR A 1 -23.80 11.39 -28.34
N ALA A 2 -22.49 11.75 -28.29
CA ALA A 2 -21.52 11.23 -27.35
C ALA A 2 -21.96 11.44 -25.87
N GLU A 3 -22.65 12.53 -25.60
CA GLU A 3 -23.21 12.86 -24.29
C GLU A 3 -24.29 11.85 -23.86
N THR A 4 -25.17 11.43 -24.80
CA THR A 4 -26.21 10.43 -24.57
C THR A 4 -25.59 9.05 -24.28
N ASP A 5 -24.50 8.71 -24.94
CA ASP A 5 -23.83 7.43 -24.75
C ASP A 5 -23.06 7.37 -23.40
N LEU A 6 -22.45 8.47 -22.99
CA LEU A 6 -21.82 8.58 -21.69
C LEU A 6 -22.84 8.47 -20.56
N TYR A 7 -23.95 9.21 -20.66
CA TYR A 7 -25.05 9.14 -19.68
C TYR A 7 -25.58 7.72 -19.54
N ARG A 8 -25.84 7.04 -20.68
CA ARG A 8 -26.29 5.64 -20.68
C ARG A 8 -25.32 4.70 -19.99
N LYS A 9 -24.02 4.82 -20.28
CA LYS A 9 -22.99 4.01 -19.63
C LYS A 9 -22.92 4.25 -18.13
N ILE A 10 -23.03 5.49 -17.67
CA ILE A 10 -23.07 5.84 -16.26
C ILE A 10 -24.30 5.23 -15.58
N SER A 11 -25.50 5.42 -16.15
CA SER A 11 -26.74 4.86 -15.62
C SER A 11 -26.69 3.34 -15.52
N GLN A 12 -26.22 2.66 -16.58
CA GLN A 12 -26.04 1.21 -16.55
C GLN A 12 -25.03 0.75 -15.49
N SER A 13 -23.94 1.50 -15.30
CA SER A 13 -22.95 1.17 -14.26
C SER A 13 -23.55 1.31 -12.85
N ILE A 14 -24.40 2.31 -12.62
CA ILE A 14 -25.11 2.48 -11.34
C ILE A 14 -26.10 1.33 -11.12
N GLU A 15 -26.89 1.00 -12.13
CA GLU A 15 -27.91 -0.07 -12.05
C GLU A 15 -27.29 -1.46 -11.84
N ASN A 16 -26.16 -1.73 -12.50
CA ASN A 16 -25.45 -3.01 -12.43
C ASN A 16 -24.53 -3.15 -11.20
N THR A 17 -24.27 -2.06 -10.47
CA THR A 17 -23.44 -2.12 -9.27
C THR A 17 -24.26 -2.65 -8.09
N PRO A 18 -23.76 -3.65 -7.35
CA PRO A 18 -24.42 -4.13 -6.13
C PRO A 18 -24.64 -2.98 -5.13
N LYS A 19 -25.78 -2.99 -4.44
CA LYS A 19 -26.10 -1.96 -3.42
C LYS A 19 -25.10 -1.91 -2.27
N LEU A 20 -24.51 -3.06 -1.92
CA LEU A 20 -23.53 -3.19 -0.85
C LEU A 20 -22.15 -3.44 -1.42
N PHE A 21 -21.17 -2.78 -0.84
CA PHE A 21 -19.77 -3.06 -1.12
C PHE A 21 -19.41 -4.47 -0.63
N PRO A 22 -18.77 -5.32 -1.44
CA PRO A 22 -18.56 -6.71 -1.08
C PRO A 22 -17.67 -6.83 0.16
N PRO A 23 -18.07 -7.64 1.18
CA PRO A 23 -17.31 -7.72 2.42
C PRO A 23 -16.04 -8.57 2.29
N SER A 24 -16.05 -9.58 1.42
CA SER A 24 -14.98 -10.59 1.34
C SER A 24 -14.59 -10.91 -0.11
N PRO A 25 -14.15 -9.91 -0.90
CA PRO A 25 -13.73 -10.14 -2.27
C PRO A 25 -12.31 -10.69 -2.36
N MET A 26 -11.94 -11.26 -3.52
CA MET A 26 -10.55 -11.52 -3.89
C MET A 26 -9.90 -10.22 -4.35
N VAL A 27 -8.80 -9.83 -3.70
CA VAL A 27 -8.11 -8.54 -3.91
C VAL A 27 -6.63 -8.76 -4.22
N ALA A 28 -6.16 -8.14 -5.29
CA ALA A 28 -4.74 -8.13 -5.64
C ALA A 28 -4.02 -6.97 -4.93
N CYS A 29 -2.95 -7.26 -4.21
CA CYS A 29 -2.06 -6.29 -3.57
C CYS A 29 -0.62 -6.51 -4.01
N GLN A 30 0.15 -5.42 -4.20
CA GLN A 30 1.58 -5.52 -4.44
C GLN A 30 2.32 -5.64 -3.10
N GLY A 31 3.35 -6.48 -3.06
CA GLY A 31 4.21 -6.69 -1.91
C GLY A 31 4.01 -8.06 -1.27
N VAL A 32 4.13 -8.09 0.03
CA VAL A 32 4.00 -9.28 0.86
C VAL A 32 3.03 -9.02 2.01
N GLU A 33 2.68 -10.06 2.75
CA GLU A 33 1.89 -9.93 3.97
C GLU A 33 2.54 -8.92 4.94
N GLY A 34 1.72 -8.03 5.50
CA GLY A 34 2.18 -6.92 6.35
C GLY A 34 2.53 -5.63 5.59
N ALA A 35 2.55 -5.62 4.26
CA ALA A 35 2.79 -4.40 3.48
C ALA A 35 1.65 -3.38 3.65
N TYR A 36 1.94 -2.09 3.42
CA TYR A 36 0.93 -1.03 3.51
C TYR A 36 -0.24 -1.21 2.53
N SER A 37 -0.04 -1.92 1.41
CA SER A 37 -1.12 -2.30 0.50
C SER A 37 -2.14 -3.25 1.15
N GLN A 38 -1.70 -4.17 2.02
CA GLN A 38 -2.62 -4.97 2.83
C GLN A 38 -3.36 -4.10 3.84
N VAL A 39 -2.66 -3.25 4.59
CA VAL A 39 -3.29 -2.31 5.54
C VAL A 39 -4.35 -1.47 4.83
N ALA A 40 -4.03 -0.99 3.62
CA ALA A 40 -4.95 -0.28 2.77
C ALA A 40 -6.16 -1.11 2.36
N CYS A 41 -5.95 -2.36 1.97
CA CYS A 41 -7.00 -3.31 1.59
C CYS A 41 -7.98 -3.56 2.75
N GLU A 42 -7.47 -3.81 3.95
CA GLU A 42 -8.26 -4.05 5.17
C GLU A 42 -9.02 -2.81 5.66
N LYS A 43 -8.62 -1.61 5.24
CA LYS A 43 -9.39 -0.38 5.46
C LYS A 43 -10.62 -0.27 4.57
N ILE A 44 -10.58 -0.88 3.38
CA ILE A 44 -11.68 -0.84 2.41
C ILE A 44 -12.64 -2.01 2.61
N PHE A 45 -12.12 -3.21 2.79
CA PHE A 45 -12.89 -4.45 2.86
C PHE A 45 -12.87 -5.03 4.26
N LYS A 46 -13.99 -5.61 4.67
CA LYS A 46 -14.12 -6.17 6.03
C LYS A 46 -13.28 -7.45 6.23
N SER A 47 -13.24 -8.33 5.24
CA SER A 47 -12.54 -9.62 5.29
C SER A 47 -12.05 -10.00 3.89
N PRO A 48 -11.10 -9.26 3.31
CA PRO A 48 -10.63 -9.53 1.95
C PRO A 48 -9.82 -10.83 1.90
N MET A 49 -9.92 -11.55 0.79
CA MET A 49 -8.98 -12.60 0.43
C MET A 49 -7.89 -11.98 -0.42
N ILE A 50 -6.68 -11.84 0.11
CA ILE A 50 -5.61 -11.09 -0.54
C ILE A 50 -4.68 -12.03 -1.29
N MET A 51 -4.44 -11.71 -2.58
CA MET A 51 -3.36 -12.28 -3.39
C MET A 51 -2.23 -11.26 -3.52
N TYR A 52 -1.02 -11.67 -3.17
CA TYR A 52 0.17 -10.81 -3.22
C TYR A 52 0.94 -11.00 -4.52
N PHE A 53 1.30 -9.87 -5.13
CA PHE A 53 2.07 -9.82 -6.38
C PHE A 53 3.38 -9.08 -6.15
N LYS A 54 4.45 -9.55 -6.79
CA LYS A 54 5.79 -8.97 -6.65
C LYS A 54 5.86 -7.50 -7.11
N ASN A 55 5.06 -7.13 -8.10
CA ASN A 55 5.07 -5.80 -8.71
C ASN A 55 3.65 -5.32 -9.03
N PHE A 56 3.52 -4.04 -9.39
CA PHE A 56 2.22 -3.43 -9.74
C PHE A 56 1.61 -4.00 -11.01
N GLU A 57 2.44 -4.40 -11.98
CA GLU A 57 1.95 -5.03 -13.21
C GLU A 57 1.20 -6.34 -12.93
N GLY A 58 1.67 -7.13 -11.95
CA GLY A 58 0.96 -8.32 -11.50
C GLY A 58 -0.44 -8.02 -10.97
N VAL A 59 -0.64 -6.88 -10.28
CA VAL A 59 -1.96 -6.44 -9.81
C VAL A 59 -2.88 -6.14 -10.99
N PHE A 60 -2.43 -5.37 -11.98
CA PHE A 60 -3.22 -5.08 -13.19
C PHE A 60 -3.55 -6.35 -13.97
N ASN A 61 -2.58 -7.24 -14.17
CA ASN A 61 -2.79 -8.51 -14.86
C ASN A 61 -3.81 -9.40 -14.15
N ALA A 62 -3.79 -9.44 -12.82
CA ALA A 62 -4.76 -10.20 -12.03
C ALA A 62 -6.20 -9.70 -12.24
N ILE A 63 -6.39 -8.38 -12.39
CA ILE A 63 -7.68 -7.78 -12.70
C ILE A 63 -8.09 -8.10 -14.15
N ASP A 64 -7.18 -7.93 -15.11
CA ASP A 64 -7.46 -8.19 -16.53
C ASP A 64 -7.87 -9.64 -16.78
N GLN A 65 -7.20 -10.57 -16.10
CA GLN A 65 -7.46 -12.02 -16.21
C GLN A 65 -8.65 -12.50 -15.36
N GLY A 66 -9.23 -11.63 -14.52
CA GLY A 66 -10.34 -11.97 -13.63
C GLY A 66 -9.95 -12.87 -12.45
N LEU A 67 -8.65 -12.97 -12.13
CA LEU A 67 -8.17 -13.69 -10.94
C LEU A 67 -8.57 -12.98 -9.65
N CYS A 68 -8.57 -11.65 -9.67
CA CYS A 68 -9.01 -10.83 -8.57
C CYS A 68 -10.14 -9.90 -9.03
N GLN A 69 -11.10 -9.66 -8.14
CA GLN A 69 -12.21 -8.74 -8.40
C GLN A 69 -11.78 -7.29 -8.27
N TYR A 70 -10.83 -7.02 -7.36
CA TYR A 70 -10.29 -5.69 -7.05
C TYR A 70 -8.77 -5.72 -6.96
N GLY A 71 -8.16 -4.56 -7.17
CA GLY A 71 -6.74 -4.33 -6.95
C GLY A 71 -6.51 -3.08 -6.10
N ILE A 72 -5.51 -3.09 -5.23
CA ILE A 72 -5.11 -1.95 -4.41
C ILE A 72 -3.75 -1.46 -4.91
N LEU A 73 -3.67 -0.18 -5.26
CA LEU A 73 -2.48 0.45 -5.80
C LEU A 73 -2.22 1.81 -5.13
N PRO A 74 -0.98 2.10 -4.72
CA PRO A 74 -0.60 3.45 -4.31
C PRO A 74 -0.43 4.33 -5.54
N ILE A 75 -0.95 5.57 -5.52
CA ILE A 75 -0.77 6.52 -6.63
C ILE A 75 0.07 7.73 -6.24
N GLU A 76 0.08 8.09 -4.97
CA GLU A 76 0.76 9.27 -4.48
C GLU A 76 1.14 9.11 -3.02
N ASN A 77 2.32 9.60 -2.66
CA ASN A 77 2.74 9.76 -1.27
C ASN A 77 3.03 11.25 -1.00
N SER A 78 2.60 11.77 0.14
CA SER A 78 2.72 13.21 0.46
C SER A 78 4.18 13.70 0.56
N THR A 79 5.14 12.80 0.79
CA THR A 79 6.57 13.13 0.90
C THR A 79 7.37 12.73 -0.32
N ALA A 80 7.01 11.61 -0.98
CA ALA A 80 7.73 11.06 -2.13
C ALA A 80 7.11 11.42 -3.50
N GLY A 81 5.89 11.99 -3.49
CA GLY A 81 5.17 12.37 -4.70
C GLY A 81 4.48 11.21 -5.41
N SER A 82 4.26 11.36 -6.71
CA SER A 82 3.52 10.41 -7.53
C SER A 82 4.26 9.09 -7.74
N VAL A 83 3.55 7.98 -7.70
CA VAL A 83 4.08 6.64 -8.00
C VAL A 83 4.08 6.44 -9.52
N LYS A 84 5.10 6.98 -10.20
CA LYS A 84 5.21 7.02 -11.68
C LYS A 84 4.90 5.66 -12.33
N LYS A 85 5.46 4.57 -11.79
CA LYS A 85 5.27 3.23 -12.34
C LYS A 85 3.80 2.80 -12.37
N VAL A 86 2.98 3.22 -11.41
CA VAL A 86 1.53 2.93 -11.42
C VAL A 86 0.85 3.74 -12.52
N TYR A 87 1.18 5.02 -12.65
CA TYR A 87 0.63 5.87 -13.73
C TYR A 87 1.00 5.35 -15.12
N ASP A 88 2.24 4.89 -15.32
CA ASP A 88 2.68 4.29 -16.59
C ASP A 88 1.84 3.05 -16.93
N LEU A 89 1.57 2.19 -15.96
CA LEU A 89 0.72 1.01 -16.13
C LEU A 89 -0.75 1.36 -16.40
N MET A 90 -1.26 2.42 -15.78
CA MET A 90 -2.63 2.90 -15.98
C MET A 90 -2.94 3.25 -17.45
N ILE A 91 -1.94 3.64 -18.22
CA ILE A 91 -2.09 3.98 -19.64
C ILE A 91 -2.32 2.71 -20.49
N HIS A 92 -1.78 1.57 -20.07
CA HIS A 92 -1.77 0.32 -20.83
C HIS A 92 -2.87 -0.67 -20.45
N HIS A 93 -3.56 -0.45 -19.33
CA HIS A 93 -4.59 -1.35 -18.82
C HIS A 93 -5.97 -0.70 -18.81
N LYS A 94 -7.00 -1.50 -19.06
CA LYS A 94 -8.41 -1.07 -18.92
C LYS A 94 -8.89 -1.39 -17.50
N PHE A 95 -9.29 -0.38 -16.76
CA PHE A 95 -9.79 -0.52 -15.41
C PHE A 95 -10.67 0.67 -15.04
N SER A 96 -11.36 0.54 -13.92
CA SER A 96 -12.14 1.62 -13.30
C SER A 96 -11.70 1.82 -11.86
N ILE A 97 -11.57 3.06 -11.43
CA ILE A 97 -11.33 3.40 -10.02
C ILE A 97 -12.67 3.32 -9.29
N VAL A 98 -12.74 2.47 -8.28
CA VAL A 98 -13.96 2.21 -7.50
C VAL A 98 -13.97 3.00 -6.20
N ARG A 99 -12.80 3.15 -5.59
CA ARG A 99 -12.57 3.95 -4.38
C ARG A 99 -11.19 4.57 -4.38
N THR A 100 -11.07 5.68 -3.67
CA THR A 100 -9.80 6.31 -3.33
C THR A 100 -9.81 6.68 -1.85
N PHE A 101 -8.67 6.54 -1.18
CA PHE A 101 -8.55 6.92 0.22
C PHE A 101 -7.08 7.23 0.56
N ARG A 102 -6.88 7.90 1.70
CA ARG A 102 -5.57 8.23 2.23
C ARG A 102 -5.29 7.37 3.44
N LEU A 103 -4.12 6.72 3.44
CA LEU A 103 -3.61 5.96 4.57
C LEU A 103 -2.46 6.75 5.21
N LYS A 104 -2.54 7.01 6.52
CA LYS A 104 -1.41 7.52 7.28
C LYS A 104 -0.33 6.44 7.34
N ILE A 105 0.92 6.82 7.06
CA ILE A 105 2.06 5.92 7.10
C ILE A 105 2.84 6.24 8.37
N ASP A 106 2.78 5.34 9.33
CA ASP A 106 3.57 5.41 10.55
C ASP A 106 4.67 4.35 10.48
N HIS A 107 5.90 4.79 10.77
CA HIS A 107 7.07 3.93 10.83
C HIS A 107 7.42 3.62 12.29
N ASN A 108 7.62 2.35 12.57
CA ASN A 108 7.91 1.88 13.92
C ASN A 108 9.19 1.04 13.92
N LEU A 109 9.96 1.08 14.98
CA LEU A 109 11.12 0.23 15.18
C LEU A 109 10.69 -1.08 15.84
N LEU A 110 10.72 -2.17 15.08
CA LEU A 110 10.32 -3.50 15.50
C LEU A 110 11.55 -4.40 15.68
N ALA A 111 11.56 -5.21 16.72
CA ALA A 111 12.65 -6.17 16.95
C ALA A 111 12.15 -7.45 17.62
N ASN A 112 13.00 -8.46 17.69
CA ASN A 112 12.69 -9.72 18.37
C ASN A 112 12.46 -9.50 19.87
N PRO A 113 11.59 -10.30 20.51
CA PRO A 113 11.29 -10.18 21.93
C PRO A 113 12.55 -10.15 22.82
N GLY A 114 12.55 -9.21 23.77
CA GLY A 114 13.66 -8.98 24.67
C GLY A 114 14.84 -8.20 24.09
N ALA A 115 14.73 -7.69 22.85
CA ALA A 115 15.67 -6.69 22.33
C ALA A 115 15.41 -5.33 22.98
N THR A 116 16.46 -4.54 23.15
CA THR A 116 16.39 -3.16 23.63
C THR A 116 17.05 -2.23 22.61
N LEU A 117 16.73 -0.94 22.64
CA LEU A 117 17.33 0.03 21.73
C LEU A 117 18.87 0.00 21.80
N SER A 118 19.43 -0.16 23.01
CA SER A 118 20.88 -0.25 23.22
C SER A 118 21.52 -1.54 22.69
N SER A 119 20.74 -2.60 22.51
CA SER A 119 21.25 -3.87 21.96
C SER A 119 21.29 -3.87 20.43
N ILE A 120 20.55 -2.96 19.77
CA ILE A 120 20.43 -2.93 18.31
C ILE A 120 21.77 -2.48 17.68
N LYS A 121 22.22 -3.25 16.69
CA LYS A 121 23.42 -2.99 15.87
C LYS A 121 23.10 -2.83 14.40
N GLU A 122 21.96 -3.34 13.95
CA GLU A 122 21.53 -3.32 12.56
C GLU A 122 20.05 -2.96 12.47
N ILE A 123 19.72 -2.05 11.55
CA ILE A 123 18.34 -1.68 11.25
C ILE A 123 18.08 -1.89 9.76
N TYR A 124 17.06 -2.67 9.45
CA TYR A 124 16.64 -3.04 8.10
C TYR A 124 15.38 -2.26 7.72
N SER A 125 15.31 -1.70 6.52
CA SER A 125 14.09 -1.13 5.96
C SER A 125 14.20 -0.81 4.48
N HIS A 126 13.11 -0.36 3.87
CA HIS A 126 13.12 0.22 2.54
C HIS A 126 13.76 1.62 2.55
N GLU A 127 14.51 1.97 1.50
CA GLU A 127 15.24 3.25 1.40
C GLU A 127 14.36 4.47 1.68
N GLN A 128 13.11 4.48 1.19
CA GLN A 128 12.18 5.57 1.44
C GLN A 128 11.84 5.71 2.93
N ALA A 129 11.59 4.61 3.64
CA ALA A 129 11.31 4.63 5.08
C ALA A 129 12.54 5.06 5.89
N ILE A 130 13.73 4.61 5.49
CA ILE A 130 15.01 5.06 6.07
C ILE A 130 15.15 6.58 5.95
N GLY A 131 14.92 7.13 4.75
CA GLY A 131 14.96 8.58 4.53
C GLY A 131 13.92 9.34 5.35
N GLN A 132 12.73 8.79 5.54
CA GLN A 132 11.65 9.39 6.34
C GLN A 132 11.87 9.31 7.86
N CYS A 133 12.86 8.53 8.32
CA CYS A 133 13.25 8.39 9.73
C CYS A 133 14.67 8.92 9.99
N SER A 134 15.17 9.79 9.14
CA SER A 134 16.59 10.20 9.15
C SER A 134 17.02 10.86 10.45
N LYS A 135 16.17 11.71 11.05
CA LYS A 135 16.48 12.36 12.33
C LYS A 135 16.61 11.35 13.46
N TYR A 136 15.68 10.39 13.52
CA TYR A 136 15.74 9.32 14.52
C TYR A 136 17.00 8.48 14.35
N LEU A 137 17.29 8.04 13.12
CA LEU A 137 18.44 7.20 12.82
C LEU A 137 19.78 7.89 13.09
N ASN A 138 19.90 9.18 12.78
CA ASN A 138 21.10 9.98 13.05
C ASN A 138 21.38 10.15 14.57
N GLY A 139 20.36 9.98 15.42
CA GLY A 139 20.52 9.96 16.87
C GLY A 139 21.07 8.66 17.43
N LEU A 140 21.18 7.60 16.62
CA LEU A 140 21.66 6.29 17.03
C LEU A 140 23.16 6.14 16.73
N ASN A 141 23.94 5.75 17.76
CA ASN A 141 25.38 5.56 17.61
C ASN A 141 25.72 4.09 17.33
N GLY A 142 26.58 3.85 16.34
CA GLY A 142 27.13 2.52 16.06
C GLY A 142 26.12 1.52 15.47
N VAL A 143 25.04 2.01 14.89
CA VAL A 143 24.02 1.19 14.23
C VAL A 143 24.21 1.23 12.71
N ARG A 144 24.24 0.07 12.08
CA ARG A 144 24.32 -0.09 10.63
C ARG A 144 22.92 -0.11 10.01
N ILE A 145 22.67 0.72 9.01
CA ILE A 145 21.40 0.79 8.29
C ILE A 145 21.51 -0.03 6.99
N ILE A 146 20.57 -0.95 6.78
CA ILE A 146 20.63 -1.92 5.68
C ILE A 146 19.34 -1.80 4.85
N PRO A 147 19.43 -1.34 3.58
CA PRO A 147 18.29 -1.25 2.69
C PRO A 147 17.70 -2.62 2.31
N CYS A 148 16.39 -2.70 2.25
CA CYS A 148 15.61 -3.87 1.84
C CYS A 148 14.60 -3.52 0.75
N ALA A 149 14.05 -4.54 0.08
CA ALA A 149 13.08 -4.37 -1.00
C ALA A 149 11.77 -3.69 -0.55
N ASN A 150 11.31 -3.94 0.68
CA ASN A 150 10.18 -3.26 1.31
C ASN A 150 10.22 -3.42 2.84
N THR A 151 9.41 -2.62 3.54
CA THR A 151 9.37 -2.57 5.01
C THR A 151 8.87 -3.87 5.65
N ALA A 152 7.88 -4.54 5.05
CA ALA A 152 7.35 -5.80 5.58
C ALA A 152 8.37 -6.94 5.42
N MET A 153 9.11 -6.97 4.31
CA MET A 153 10.22 -7.91 4.11
C MET A 153 11.31 -7.71 5.18
N ALA A 154 11.63 -6.45 5.50
CA ALA A 154 12.59 -6.15 6.56
C ALA A 154 12.14 -6.72 7.91
N ALA A 155 10.87 -6.54 8.29
CA ALA A 155 10.31 -7.11 9.51
C ALA A 155 10.38 -8.64 9.51
N LYS A 156 10.01 -9.28 8.41
CA LYS A 156 10.11 -10.73 8.25
C LYS A 156 11.54 -11.24 8.43
N MET A 157 12.51 -10.61 7.78
CA MET A 157 13.94 -10.96 7.89
C MET A 157 14.44 -10.86 9.33
N VAL A 158 14.08 -9.81 10.06
CA VAL A 158 14.44 -9.63 11.46
C VAL A 158 13.83 -10.73 12.33
N ALA A 159 12.55 -11.06 12.12
CA ALA A 159 11.89 -12.14 12.86
C ALA A 159 12.57 -13.51 12.61
N GLU A 160 12.82 -13.85 11.35
CA GLU A 160 13.45 -15.11 10.94
C GLU A 160 14.90 -15.23 11.47
N SER A 161 15.61 -14.12 11.64
CA SER A 161 16.96 -14.12 12.19
C SER A 161 17.03 -14.51 13.68
N GLY A 162 15.96 -14.31 14.44
CA GLY A 162 15.92 -14.48 15.89
C GLY A 162 16.88 -13.58 16.67
N SER A 163 17.62 -12.70 16.01
CA SER A 163 18.64 -11.84 16.59
C SER A 163 18.04 -10.71 17.42
N ARG A 164 18.51 -10.50 18.63
CA ARG A 164 18.19 -9.33 19.47
C ARG A 164 19.05 -8.11 19.16
N HIS A 165 19.95 -8.21 18.17
CA HIS A 165 20.80 -7.11 17.70
C HIS A 165 20.30 -6.51 16.38
N ALA A 166 19.22 -7.05 15.81
CA ALA A 166 18.59 -6.60 14.59
C ALA A 166 17.19 -6.01 14.85
N ALA A 167 16.87 -4.92 14.15
CA ALA A 167 15.55 -4.31 14.15
C ALA A 167 15.11 -3.97 12.73
N ALA A 168 13.82 -3.76 12.53
CA ALA A 168 13.25 -3.32 11.26
C ALA A 168 12.45 -2.03 11.47
N ILE A 169 12.51 -1.12 10.51
CA ILE A 169 11.53 -0.04 10.41
C ILE A 169 10.39 -0.56 9.54
N SER A 170 9.20 -0.68 10.12
CA SER A 170 8.05 -1.25 9.45
C SER A 170 6.72 -0.72 10.00
N SER A 171 5.60 -1.18 9.41
CA SER A 171 4.26 -0.88 9.89
C SER A 171 3.97 -1.60 11.21
N HIS A 172 3.14 -1.02 12.06
CA HIS A 172 2.78 -1.63 13.35
C HIS A 172 2.15 -3.03 13.22
N PRO A 173 1.28 -3.33 12.22
CA PRO A 173 0.75 -4.68 12.02
C PRO A 173 1.81 -5.77 11.83
N CYS A 174 3.00 -5.44 11.32
CA CYS A 174 4.10 -6.39 11.18
C CYS A 174 4.62 -6.91 12.53
N ALA A 175 4.42 -6.19 13.63
CA ALA A 175 4.78 -6.66 14.96
C ALA A 175 4.00 -7.93 15.32
N ALA A 176 2.68 -7.87 15.27
CA ALA A 176 1.83 -9.03 15.56
C ALA A 176 2.01 -10.16 14.53
N LEU A 177 2.13 -9.80 13.24
CA LEU A 177 2.24 -10.76 12.14
C LEU A 177 3.50 -11.65 12.26
N TYR A 178 4.62 -11.05 12.64
CA TYR A 178 5.91 -11.73 12.68
C TYR A 178 6.42 -12.03 14.11
N GLY A 179 5.60 -11.77 15.14
CA GLY A 179 5.99 -12.00 16.53
C GLY A 179 7.10 -11.08 17.02
N LEU A 180 7.15 -9.86 16.49
CA LEU A 180 8.09 -8.82 16.89
C LEU A 180 7.45 -7.90 17.94
N GLU A 181 8.30 -7.23 18.72
CA GLU A 181 7.92 -6.17 19.66
C GLU A 181 8.25 -4.81 19.06
N CYS A 182 7.35 -3.84 19.31
CA CYS A 182 7.59 -2.44 18.97
C CYS A 182 8.46 -1.80 20.04
N ILE A 183 9.72 -1.47 19.71
CA ILE A 183 10.64 -0.79 20.61
C ILE A 183 10.33 0.70 20.68
N ASN A 184 10.13 1.33 19.53
CA ASN A 184 9.72 2.73 19.39
C ASN A 184 8.69 2.86 18.29
N ASP A 185 7.61 3.57 18.57
CA ASP A 185 6.55 3.87 17.63
C ASP A 185 6.76 5.25 16.98
N GLN A 186 6.15 5.44 15.82
CA GLN A 186 6.07 6.74 15.12
C GLN A 186 7.43 7.47 15.03
N ILE A 187 8.47 6.76 14.60
CA ILE A 187 9.84 7.30 14.52
C ILE A 187 10.12 8.15 13.27
N GLN A 188 9.11 8.38 12.43
CA GLN A 188 9.22 9.22 11.23
C GLN A 188 9.47 10.69 11.57
N ASP A 189 10.19 11.38 10.70
CA ASP A 189 10.57 12.80 10.86
C ASP A 189 9.38 13.77 10.75
N SER A 190 8.27 13.32 10.13
CA SER A 190 7.07 14.13 9.89
C SER A 190 5.80 13.31 10.09
N ASP A 191 4.84 13.85 10.84
CA ASP A 191 3.52 13.25 11.02
C ASP A 191 2.59 13.42 9.81
N ASN A 192 3.01 14.15 8.79
CA ASN A 192 2.23 14.40 7.57
C ASN A 192 2.58 13.43 6.43
N ASN A 193 2.87 12.17 6.76
CA ASN A 193 3.17 11.13 5.78
C ASN A 193 1.91 10.33 5.47
N TYR A 194 1.34 10.55 4.28
CA TYR A 194 0.16 9.85 3.79
C TYR A 194 0.41 9.26 2.41
N THR A 195 -0.07 8.06 2.20
CA THR A 195 -0.15 7.46 0.87
C THR A 195 -1.60 7.43 0.41
N ARG A 196 -1.86 7.95 -0.80
CA ARG A 196 -3.14 7.82 -1.46
C ARG A 196 -3.17 6.51 -2.21
N PHE A 197 -4.13 5.67 -1.87
CA PHE A 197 -4.41 4.41 -2.55
C PHE A 197 -5.67 4.53 -3.39
N ILE A 198 -5.70 3.79 -4.48
CA ILE A 198 -6.89 3.53 -5.29
C ILE A 198 -7.24 2.05 -5.21
N CYS A 199 -8.55 1.80 -5.19
CA CYS A 199 -9.12 0.48 -5.42
C CYS A 199 -9.62 0.44 -6.86
N ILE A 200 -9.12 -0.49 -7.66
CA ILE A 200 -9.49 -0.68 -9.06
C ILE A 200 -10.29 -1.95 -9.26
N ALA A 201 -11.15 -1.95 -10.27
CA ALA A 201 -11.85 -3.11 -10.79
C ALA A 201 -11.81 -3.09 -12.31
N LYS A 202 -12.07 -4.24 -12.97
CA LYS A 202 -12.11 -4.34 -14.43
C LYS A 202 -13.21 -3.46 -15.02
N ASP A 203 -14.42 -3.60 -14.48
CA ASP A 203 -15.58 -2.88 -14.95
C ASP A 203 -15.91 -1.68 -14.06
N ALA A 204 -16.57 -0.67 -14.64
CA ALA A 204 -17.05 0.47 -13.89
C ALA A 204 -18.09 0.05 -12.84
N LYS A 205 -17.86 0.44 -11.58
CA LYS A 205 -18.78 0.20 -10.46
C LYS A 205 -18.96 1.49 -9.68
N MET A 206 -20.21 1.87 -9.47
CA MET A 206 -20.57 3.09 -8.76
C MET A 206 -21.39 2.75 -7.52
N TYR A 207 -20.70 2.53 -6.43
CA TYR A 207 -21.32 2.21 -5.13
C TYR A 207 -22.01 3.43 -4.53
N SER A 208 -23.02 3.19 -3.69
CA SER A 208 -23.73 4.24 -2.95
C SER A 208 -22.74 5.14 -2.18
N GLY A 209 -22.95 6.46 -2.24
CA GLY A 209 -22.07 7.44 -1.60
C GLY A 209 -20.85 7.84 -2.43
N ALA A 210 -20.76 7.43 -3.69
CA ALA A 210 -19.75 7.95 -4.61
C ALA A 210 -19.97 9.44 -4.88
N ASP A 211 -18.98 10.27 -4.50
CA ASP A 211 -19.04 11.73 -4.55
C ASP A 211 -17.93 12.35 -5.43
N ARG A 212 -17.10 11.51 -6.07
CA ARG A 212 -15.95 11.96 -6.86
C ARG A 212 -15.82 11.21 -8.17
N THR A 213 -15.30 11.92 -9.18
CA THR A 213 -14.93 11.36 -10.48
C THR A 213 -13.42 11.49 -10.67
N SER A 214 -12.75 10.40 -11.05
CA SER A 214 -11.36 10.42 -11.46
C SER A 214 -11.29 10.40 -12.99
N ILE A 215 -10.57 11.37 -13.56
CA ILE A 215 -10.37 11.48 -15.00
C ILE A 215 -8.88 11.43 -15.29
N MET A 216 -8.48 10.54 -16.20
CA MET A 216 -7.12 10.52 -16.74
C MET A 216 -7.14 11.07 -18.15
N ILE A 217 -6.35 12.10 -18.39
CA ILE A 217 -6.27 12.79 -19.69
C ILE A 217 -4.87 12.60 -20.24
N ASN A 218 -4.77 12.05 -21.45
CA ASN A 218 -3.52 12.02 -22.19
C ASN A 218 -3.47 13.24 -23.10
N ILE A 219 -2.51 14.11 -22.87
CA ILE A 219 -2.29 15.30 -23.70
C ILE A 219 -1.12 14.98 -24.63
N PRO A 220 -1.35 14.88 -25.94
CA PRO A 220 -0.23 14.68 -26.88
C PRO A 220 0.73 15.86 -26.80
N ASN A 221 2.01 15.55 -26.66
CA ASN A 221 3.07 16.56 -26.75
C ASN A 221 3.01 17.21 -28.13
N ARG A 222 2.93 18.54 -28.16
CA ARG A 222 3.05 19.34 -29.37
C ARG A 222 4.51 19.46 -29.76
#